data_f2be6fa21ca9bfce7a70384ad8e98309
#
_entry.id   f2be6fa21ca9bfce7a70384ad8e98309
#
_cell.length_a   1.000
_cell.length_b   1.000
_cell.length_c   1.000
_cell.angle_alpha   90.00
_cell.angle_beta   90.00
_cell.angle_gamma   90.00
#
_symmetry.space_group_name_H-M   'P 1'
#
loop_
_entity.id
_entity.type
_entity.pdbx_description
1 polymer ?
#
loop_
_entity_poly.entity_id
_entity_poly.type
_entity_poly.pdbx_seq_one_letter_code
_entity_poly.pdbx_strand_id
1 'polypeptide(L)'
;MKRAARLLALAAGIVAIAVTPARAETKIRFSLDWIPGTVHAPFFIALYKGYYKAEGLDVSIDRGKGSAELVRQLASGVYDMGYPDISVVTDFDSKNPDKGFPVLLMGYEQAPAAIVFLKASGITTPKQLEGKKLGAAANDATFKLFPIFAQHAGIDVGKVAIVYIEPKLREVLLAKREVDAIPGQIFNATLELKAKGVQEADVGSFLYRDYGLDLYGNGVAASRAFLNQNPDAVRGFIRATIKGARDLERDPNLAVEMTLKYEPLLNVDIERDRLKLATACCMITPNVRSQGFGGVDEARLKRGISLIAQGYALPREPSTREVFDPSFLPAQKDRMLQ
;
A
#
# COMPACT_ATOMS: atom_id res chain seq x y z
N MET A 1 -76.32 44.22 -29.32
CA MET A 1 -74.88 44.46 -29.42
C MET A 1 -74.19 43.65 -28.28
N LYS A 2 -73.63 42.54 -28.64
CA LYS A 2 -73.09 41.55 -27.65
C LYS A 2 -71.56 41.69 -27.59
N ARG A 3 -71.01 42.12 -26.46
CA ARG A 3 -69.53 42.13 -26.18
C ARG A 3 -69.09 40.77 -25.68
N ALA A 4 -68.25 40.11 -26.44
CA ALA A 4 -67.58 38.86 -26.02
C ALA A 4 -66.40 39.20 -25.14
N ALA A 5 -66.41 38.69 -23.92
CA ALA A 5 -65.25 38.71 -23.01
C ALA A 5 -64.34 37.50 -23.32
N ARG A 6 -63.07 37.75 -23.71
CA ARG A 6 -62.04 36.71 -23.84
C ARG A 6 -61.31 36.56 -22.48
N LEU A 7 -61.50 35.42 -21.84
CA LEU A 7 -60.68 34.98 -20.69
C LEU A 7 -59.40 34.38 -21.21
N LEU A 8 -58.23 35.01 -20.94
CA LEU A 8 -56.90 34.42 -21.10
C LEU A 8 -56.63 33.66 -19.83
N ALA A 9 -56.57 32.34 -19.94
CA ALA A 9 -56.01 31.45 -18.85
C ALA A 9 -54.50 31.41 -18.98
N LEU A 10 -53.76 32.04 -18.04
CA LEU A 10 -52.33 31.92 -17.89
C LEU A 10 -52.05 30.57 -17.16
N ALA A 11 -51.57 29.57 -17.89
CA ALA A 11 -51.08 28.35 -17.30
C ALA A 11 -49.63 28.59 -16.79
N ALA A 12 -49.48 28.85 -15.48
CA ALA A 12 -48.18 28.91 -14.82
C ALA A 12 -47.65 27.47 -14.63
N GLY A 13 -46.76 27.04 -15.53
CA GLY A 13 -46.02 25.77 -15.37
C GLY A 13 -45.02 25.88 -14.21
N ILE A 14 -45.35 25.26 -13.08
CA ILE A 14 -44.39 25.09 -11.97
C ILE A 14 -43.38 24.03 -12.39
N VAL A 15 -42.19 24.47 -12.82
CA VAL A 15 -41.03 23.57 -12.96
C VAL A 15 -40.57 23.19 -11.56
N ALA A 16 -40.94 22.01 -11.09
CA ALA A 16 -40.42 21.44 -9.88
C ALA A 16 -38.94 21.08 -10.13
N ILE A 17 -38.03 21.96 -9.73
CA ILE A 17 -36.62 21.65 -9.65
C ILE A 17 -36.48 20.61 -8.52
N ALA A 18 -36.31 19.36 -8.90
CA ALA A 18 -35.96 18.29 -7.95
C ALA A 18 -34.58 18.63 -7.37
N VAL A 19 -34.58 19.31 -6.23
CA VAL A 19 -33.37 19.48 -5.42
C VAL A 19 -33.06 18.09 -4.83
N THR A 20 -32.22 17.33 -5.51
CA THR A 20 -31.61 16.14 -4.90
C THR A 20 -30.86 16.62 -3.65
N PRO A 21 -31.17 16.09 -2.44
CA PRO A 21 -30.43 16.46 -1.25
C PRO A 21 -28.98 16.14 -1.50
N ALA A 22 -28.10 17.13 -1.39
CA ALA A 22 -26.67 16.91 -1.41
C ALA A 22 -26.36 15.95 -0.25
N ARG A 23 -26.07 14.69 -0.58
CA ARG A 23 -25.64 13.69 0.41
C ARG A 23 -24.33 14.21 1.00
N ALA A 24 -24.27 14.41 2.31
CA ALA A 24 -23.04 14.82 2.97
C ALA A 24 -21.92 13.84 2.63
N GLU A 25 -20.76 14.37 2.22
CA GLU A 25 -19.58 13.55 1.90
C GLU A 25 -19.18 12.71 3.12
N THR A 26 -18.91 11.42 2.89
CA THR A 26 -18.38 10.56 3.95
C THR A 26 -16.90 10.85 4.14
N LYS A 27 -16.53 11.28 5.34
CA LYS A 27 -15.13 11.54 5.70
C LYS A 27 -14.38 10.24 5.89
N ILE A 28 -13.15 10.17 5.33
CA ILE A 28 -12.24 9.03 5.46
C ILE A 28 -10.86 9.54 5.86
N ARG A 29 -10.39 9.12 7.02
CA ARG A 29 -8.99 9.29 7.44
C ARG A 29 -8.21 8.09 6.93
N PHE A 30 -7.37 8.31 5.92
CA PHE A 30 -6.56 7.27 5.31
C PHE A 30 -5.08 7.45 5.66
N SER A 31 -4.41 6.41 6.09
CA SER A 31 -2.97 6.45 6.33
C SER A 31 -2.20 5.56 5.35
N LEU A 32 -1.12 6.10 4.80
CA LEU A 32 -0.09 5.31 4.14
C LEU A 32 0.65 4.47 5.18
N ASP A 33 1.38 3.48 4.72
CA ASP A 33 2.24 2.65 5.58
C ASP A 33 3.61 3.28 5.84
N TRP A 34 4.06 4.18 4.94
CA TRP A 34 5.41 4.73 4.95
C TRP A 34 5.45 6.20 4.53
N ILE A 35 6.67 6.72 4.36
CA ILE A 35 6.94 8.05 3.81
C ILE A 35 6.36 8.12 2.38
N PRO A 36 5.67 9.21 2.02
CA PRO A 36 5.08 9.37 0.69
C PRO A 36 6.10 9.26 -0.44
N GLY A 37 5.69 8.68 -1.55
CA GLY A 37 6.44 8.56 -2.79
C GLY A 37 5.53 8.10 -3.92
N THR A 38 6.04 8.00 -5.15
CA THR A 38 5.27 7.66 -6.34
C THR A 38 4.62 6.27 -6.31
N VAL A 39 5.05 5.40 -5.41
CA VAL A 39 4.39 4.11 -5.15
C VAL A 39 2.98 4.27 -4.58
N HIS A 40 2.66 5.43 -4.02
CA HIS A 40 1.35 5.81 -3.50
C HIS A 40 0.54 6.66 -4.47
N ALA A 41 1.05 6.90 -5.69
CA ALA A 41 0.42 7.78 -6.69
C ALA A 41 -1.04 7.44 -7.02
N PRO A 42 -1.52 6.18 -7.03
CA PRO A 42 -2.93 5.89 -7.24
C PRO A 42 -3.86 6.66 -6.29
N PHE A 43 -3.45 6.82 -5.02
CA PHE A 43 -4.21 7.56 -4.01
C PHE A 43 -4.15 9.08 -4.25
N PHE A 44 -2.99 9.61 -4.62
CA PHE A 44 -2.82 11.04 -4.91
C PHE A 44 -3.54 11.45 -6.19
N ILE A 45 -3.49 10.63 -7.24
CA ILE A 45 -4.26 10.85 -8.46
C ILE A 45 -5.75 10.87 -8.15
N ALA A 46 -6.24 9.88 -7.39
CA ALA A 46 -7.65 9.83 -7.03
C ALA A 46 -8.10 11.04 -6.20
N LEU A 47 -7.24 11.53 -5.31
CA LEU A 47 -7.47 12.73 -4.51
C LEU A 47 -7.54 13.99 -5.39
N TYR A 48 -6.49 14.26 -6.17
CA TYR A 48 -6.34 15.53 -6.89
C TYR A 48 -7.16 15.62 -8.18
N LYS A 49 -7.53 14.48 -8.79
CA LYS A 49 -8.50 14.43 -9.90
C LYS A 49 -9.95 14.40 -9.42
N GLY A 50 -10.18 14.41 -8.11
CA GLY A 50 -11.52 14.45 -7.55
C GLY A 50 -12.28 13.13 -7.66
N TYR A 51 -11.60 11.99 -7.87
CA TYR A 51 -12.27 10.70 -7.99
C TYR A 51 -12.93 10.27 -6.68
N TYR A 52 -12.33 10.58 -5.52
CA TYR A 52 -12.98 10.37 -4.23
C TYR A 52 -14.23 11.24 -4.07
N LYS A 53 -14.17 12.53 -4.45
CA LYS A 53 -15.34 13.42 -4.40
C LYS A 53 -16.48 12.96 -5.30
N ALA A 54 -16.15 12.42 -6.48
CA ALA A 54 -17.15 11.85 -7.39
C ALA A 54 -17.87 10.62 -6.80
N GLU A 55 -17.27 9.95 -5.83
CA GLU A 55 -17.88 8.85 -5.06
C GLU A 55 -18.54 9.34 -3.75
N GLY A 56 -18.62 10.67 -3.53
CA GLY A 56 -19.20 11.27 -2.31
C GLY A 56 -18.30 11.13 -1.08
N LEU A 57 -16.97 11.13 -1.28
CA LEU A 57 -15.99 10.93 -0.22
C LEU A 57 -15.11 12.18 -0.02
N ASP A 58 -14.90 12.54 1.26
CA ASP A 58 -13.92 13.53 1.70
C ASP A 58 -12.75 12.78 2.34
N VAL A 59 -11.65 12.60 1.58
CA VAL A 59 -10.50 11.77 1.98
C VAL A 59 -9.34 12.64 2.40
N SER A 60 -8.87 12.45 3.63
CA SER A 60 -7.56 12.92 4.09
C SER A 60 -6.55 11.78 4.06
N ILE A 61 -5.33 12.08 3.60
CA ILE A 61 -4.24 11.08 3.50
C ILE A 61 -3.11 11.53 4.43
N ASP A 62 -2.65 10.63 5.29
CA ASP A 62 -1.52 10.86 6.18
C ASP A 62 -0.36 9.92 5.87
N ARG A 63 0.87 10.35 6.20
CA ARG A 63 2.07 9.51 6.10
C ARG A 63 2.14 8.50 7.23
N GLY A 64 2.72 7.30 6.95
CA GLY A 64 2.93 6.25 7.94
C GLY A 64 4.36 6.18 8.49
N LYS A 65 4.51 5.31 9.49
CA LYS A 65 5.80 4.98 10.13
C LYS A 65 6.04 3.46 10.18
N GLY A 66 5.36 2.71 9.33
CA GLY A 66 5.45 1.26 9.22
C GLY A 66 4.09 0.57 9.39
N SER A 67 3.89 -0.51 8.64
CA SER A 67 2.62 -1.26 8.60
C SER A 67 2.20 -1.79 9.98
N ALA A 68 3.15 -2.16 10.86
CA ALA A 68 2.81 -2.64 12.20
C ALA A 68 2.20 -1.55 13.10
N GLU A 69 2.58 -0.29 12.93
CA GLU A 69 1.92 0.83 13.61
C GLU A 69 0.55 1.09 13.00
N LEU A 70 0.45 1.13 11.67
CA LEU A 70 -0.79 1.37 10.96
C LEU A 70 -1.87 0.33 11.29
N VAL A 71 -1.52 -0.96 11.36
CA VAL A 71 -2.46 -2.02 11.73
C VAL A 71 -3.05 -1.79 13.14
N ARG A 72 -2.23 -1.38 14.11
CA ARG A 72 -2.73 -1.03 15.45
C ARG A 72 -3.64 0.20 15.44
N GLN A 73 -3.32 1.20 14.60
CA GLN A 73 -4.11 2.42 14.45
C GLN A 73 -5.47 2.14 13.79
N LEU A 74 -5.52 1.25 12.78
CA LEU A 74 -6.77 0.77 12.19
C LEU A 74 -7.61 -0.01 13.22
N ALA A 75 -6.99 -0.92 13.96
CA ALA A 75 -7.68 -1.71 14.98
C ALA A 75 -8.27 -0.87 16.13
N SER A 76 -7.64 0.28 16.43
CA SER A 76 -8.11 1.23 17.44
C SER A 76 -9.03 2.35 16.91
N GLY A 77 -9.26 2.41 15.57
CA GLY A 77 -10.12 3.41 14.95
C GLY A 77 -9.48 4.82 14.84
N VAL A 78 -8.17 4.95 15.01
CA VAL A 78 -7.43 6.20 14.74
C VAL A 78 -7.55 6.57 13.26
N TYR A 79 -7.42 5.59 12.37
CA TYR A 79 -7.70 5.70 10.95
C TYR A 79 -8.90 4.84 10.56
N ASP A 80 -9.63 5.28 9.56
CA ASP A 80 -10.79 4.58 9.01
C ASP A 80 -10.34 3.54 7.99
N MET A 81 -9.37 3.91 7.15
CA MET A 81 -8.75 3.06 6.13
C MET A 81 -7.24 3.29 6.08
N GLY A 82 -6.50 2.36 5.48
CA GLY A 82 -5.05 2.48 5.33
C GLY A 82 -4.46 1.49 4.33
N TYR A 83 -3.13 1.53 4.18
CA TYR A 83 -2.39 0.76 3.18
C TYR A 83 -1.32 -0.16 3.81
N PRO A 84 -1.67 -1.03 4.77
CA PRO A 84 -0.71 -1.93 5.43
C PRO A 84 -0.23 -3.06 4.52
N ASP A 85 0.92 -3.64 4.86
CA ASP A 85 1.38 -4.92 4.30
C ASP A 85 0.52 -6.07 4.82
N ILE A 86 0.14 -6.99 3.93
CA ILE A 86 -0.76 -8.10 4.23
C ILE A 86 -0.16 -9.10 5.24
N SER A 87 1.16 -9.23 5.30
CA SER A 87 1.82 -10.11 6.27
C SER A 87 1.61 -9.63 7.71
N VAL A 88 1.62 -8.31 7.90
CA VAL A 88 1.36 -7.70 9.22
C VAL A 88 -0.13 -7.80 9.58
N VAL A 89 -1.02 -7.67 8.61
CA VAL A 89 -2.46 -7.93 8.82
C VAL A 89 -2.68 -9.37 9.24
N THR A 90 -2.06 -10.34 8.54
CA THR A 90 -2.14 -11.78 8.86
C THR A 90 -1.67 -12.08 10.29
N ASP A 91 -0.51 -11.52 10.69
CA ASP A 91 0.01 -11.67 12.06
C ASP A 91 -0.97 -11.10 13.10
N PHE A 92 -1.49 -9.92 12.84
CA PHE A 92 -2.43 -9.25 13.74
C PHE A 92 -3.73 -10.04 13.89
N ASP A 93 -4.34 -10.48 12.78
CA ASP A 93 -5.61 -11.21 12.78
C ASP A 93 -5.49 -12.56 13.46
N SER A 94 -4.35 -13.24 13.31
CA SER A 94 -4.08 -14.49 14.03
C SER A 94 -4.14 -14.29 15.54
N LYS A 95 -3.58 -13.19 16.05
CA LYS A 95 -3.47 -12.88 17.48
C LYS A 95 -4.72 -12.20 18.04
N ASN A 96 -5.55 -11.59 17.18
CA ASN A 96 -6.68 -10.76 17.57
C ASN A 96 -7.93 -11.06 16.70
N PRO A 97 -8.50 -12.27 16.75
CA PRO A 97 -9.58 -12.70 15.85
C PRO A 97 -10.82 -11.78 15.91
N ASP A 98 -11.12 -11.21 17.07
CA ASP A 98 -12.28 -10.33 17.25
C ASP A 98 -12.07 -8.90 16.75
N LYS A 99 -10.79 -8.49 16.52
CA LYS A 99 -10.39 -7.14 16.10
C LYS A 99 -9.78 -7.11 14.72
N GLY A 100 -9.58 -8.27 14.08
CA GLY A 100 -9.02 -8.40 12.74
C GLY A 100 -9.88 -7.72 11.68
N PHE A 101 -9.27 -7.42 10.56
CA PHE A 101 -9.92 -6.79 9.40
C PHE A 101 -9.22 -7.21 8.11
N PRO A 102 -9.96 -7.45 7.01
CA PRO A 102 -9.36 -7.87 5.76
C PRO A 102 -8.68 -6.73 5.00
N VAL A 103 -7.71 -7.09 4.17
CA VAL A 103 -7.30 -6.31 3.00
C VAL A 103 -8.40 -6.43 1.94
N LEU A 104 -8.70 -5.34 1.23
CA LEU A 104 -9.84 -5.21 0.33
C LEU A 104 -9.44 -4.94 -1.13
N LEU A 105 -8.22 -4.42 -1.33
CA LEU A 105 -7.62 -4.14 -2.65
C LEU A 105 -6.12 -4.34 -2.53
N MET A 106 -5.54 -5.26 -3.28
CA MET A 106 -4.09 -5.50 -3.30
C MET A 106 -3.40 -4.45 -4.16
N GLY A 107 -2.43 -3.75 -3.61
CA GLY A 107 -1.62 -2.75 -4.32
C GLY A 107 -0.30 -3.30 -4.83
N TYR A 108 0.38 -4.13 -4.05
CA TYR A 108 1.58 -4.83 -4.50
C TYR A 108 1.28 -6.31 -4.70
N GLU A 109 1.16 -6.69 -5.97
CA GLU A 109 0.95 -8.09 -6.37
C GLU A 109 2.13 -8.97 -5.96
N GLN A 110 3.34 -8.39 -5.93
CA GLN A 110 4.52 -9.02 -5.35
C GLN A 110 5.09 -8.20 -4.21
N ALA A 111 5.42 -8.85 -3.08
CA ALA A 111 6.08 -8.18 -1.97
C ALA A 111 7.45 -7.65 -2.40
N PRO A 112 7.74 -6.35 -2.21
CA PRO A 112 9.02 -5.74 -2.57
C PRO A 112 10.10 -5.93 -1.50
N ALA A 113 9.91 -6.85 -0.56
CA ALA A 113 10.76 -7.04 0.61
C ALA A 113 12.17 -7.51 0.23
N ALA A 114 13.17 -6.82 0.76
CA ALA A 114 14.58 -7.12 0.53
C ALA A 114 15.45 -6.79 1.74
N ILE A 115 16.62 -7.43 1.82
CA ILE A 115 17.78 -6.89 2.53
C ILE A 115 18.60 -6.10 1.50
N VAL A 116 18.96 -4.87 1.84
CA VAL A 116 19.77 -3.99 1.00
C VAL A 116 21.06 -3.63 1.73
N PHE A 117 22.17 -3.65 1.03
CA PHE A 117 23.51 -3.42 1.59
C PHE A 117 24.42 -2.74 0.55
N LEU A 118 25.50 -2.14 1.00
CA LEU A 118 26.56 -1.68 0.10
C LEU A 118 27.50 -2.85 -0.22
N LYS A 119 27.84 -3.06 -1.50
CA LYS A 119 28.78 -4.12 -1.92
C LYS A 119 30.12 -4.02 -1.21
N ALA A 120 30.53 -2.80 -0.84
CA ALA A 120 31.74 -2.55 -0.04
C ALA A 120 31.71 -3.17 1.37
N SER A 121 30.54 -3.64 1.88
CA SER A 121 30.43 -4.39 3.14
C SER A 121 30.99 -5.82 3.04
N GLY A 122 31.26 -6.29 1.82
CA GLY A 122 31.72 -7.66 1.54
C GLY A 122 30.61 -8.70 1.64
N ILE A 123 29.35 -8.31 1.81
CA ILE A 123 28.20 -9.22 1.83
C ILE A 123 27.92 -9.69 0.41
N THR A 124 27.98 -11.00 0.17
CA THR A 124 27.70 -11.65 -1.12
C THR A 124 26.66 -12.78 -0.98
N THR A 125 26.42 -13.24 0.24
CA THR A 125 25.41 -14.26 0.57
C THR A 125 24.62 -13.81 1.81
N PRO A 126 23.35 -14.22 1.98
CA PRO A 126 22.56 -13.87 3.17
C PRO A 126 23.20 -14.32 4.48
N LYS A 127 23.85 -15.47 4.49
CA LYS A 127 24.55 -16.03 5.67
C LYS A 127 25.57 -15.06 6.27
N GLN A 128 26.19 -14.21 5.44
CA GLN A 128 27.16 -13.21 5.89
C GLN A 128 26.57 -12.02 6.64
N LEU A 129 25.25 -11.99 6.84
CA LEU A 129 24.62 -11.06 7.80
C LEU A 129 24.93 -11.42 9.25
N GLU A 130 25.33 -12.67 9.54
CA GLU A 130 25.83 -13.05 10.87
C GLU A 130 27.09 -12.24 11.22
N GLY A 131 27.10 -11.68 12.41
CA GLY A 131 28.14 -10.76 12.88
C GLY A 131 28.03 -9.33 12.36
N LYS A 132 27.03 -9.02 11.51
CA LYS A 132 26.80 -7.69 10.93
C LYS A 132 25.74 -6.90 11.68
N LYS A 133 25.76 -5.57 11.51
CA LYS A 133 24.73 -4.65 12.02
C LYS A 133 23.60 -4.50 11.00
N LEU A 134 22.40 -4.93 11.34
CA LEU A 134 21.18 -4.73 10.56
C LEU A 134 20.41 -3.53 11.12
N GLY A 135 20.40 -2.43 10.38
CA GLY A 135 19.69 -1.21 10.76
C GLY A 135 18.21 -1.30 10.37
N ALA A 136 17.30 -1.30 11.33
CA ALA A 136 15.89 -1.58 11.08
C ALA A 136 14.94 -0.62 11.78
N ALA A 137 13.88 -0.19 11.05
CA ALA A 137 12.75 0.49 11.68
C ALA A 137 11.81 -0.56 12.30
N ALA A 138 11.52 -0.45 13.59
CA ALA A 138 10.84 -1.48 14.36
C ALA A 138 9.44 -1.86 13.84
N ASN A 139 8.74 -0.92 13.19
CA ASN A 139 7.39 -1.13 12.64
C ASN A 139 7.36 -1.45 11.13
N ASP A 140 8.53 -1.54 10.47
CA ASP A 140 8.65 -1.88 9.04
C ASP A 140 8.24 -3.33 8.79
N ALA A 141 7.36 -3.56 7.81
CA ALA A 141 6.88 -4.89 7.45
C ALA A 141 8.02 -5.81 6.98
N THR A 142 8.99 -5.27 6.20
CA THR A 142 10.13 -6.05 5.73
C THR A 142 11.01 -6.53 6.89
N PHE A 143 11.19 -5.67 7.91
CA PHE A 143 11.88 -6.08 9.13
C PHE A 143 11.09 -7.13 9.92
N LYS A 144 9.77 -7.00 9.99
CA LYS A 144 8.92 -8.03 10.62
C LYS A 144 9.07 -9.39 9.92
N LEU A 145 9.21 -9.42 8.60
CA LEU A 145 9.43 -10.65 7.83
C LEU A 145 10.88 -11.19 7.92
N PHE A 146 11.83 -10.42 8.46
CA PHE A 146 13.24 -10.84 8.52
C PHE A 146 13.48 -12.19 9.22
N PRO A 147 12.82 -12.55 10.34
CA PRO A 147 13.01 -13.87 10.96
C PRO A 147 12.64 -15.03 10.02
N ILE A 148 11.57 -14.89 9.23
CA ILE A 148 11.14 -15.89 8.24
C ILE A 148 12.18 -15.98 7.11
N PHE A 149 12.59 -14.82 6.57
CA PHE A 149 13.66 -14.78 5.57
C PHE A 149 14.95 -15.43 6.10
N ALA A 150 15.35 -15.10 7.32
CA ALA A 150 16.55 -15.66 7.95
C ALA A 150 16.49 -17.18 8.07
N GLN A 151 15.34 -17.73 8.46
CA GLN A 151 15.12 -19.19 8.53
C GLN A 151 15.33 -19.83 7.16
N HIS A 152 14.72 -19.29 6.10
CA HIS A 152 14.82 -19.78 4.73
C HIS A 152 16.23 -19.64 4.14
N ALA A 153 16.93 -18.55 4.50
CA ALA A 153 18.27 -18.24 4.04
C ALA A 153 19.38 -18.89 4.91
N GLY A 154 19.01 -19.65 5.94
CA GLY A 154 19.95 -20.31 6.84
C GLY A 154 20.76 -19.37 7.75
N ILE A 155 20.19 -18.21 8.12
CA ILE A 155 20.81 -17.21 8.98
C ILE A 155 20.40 -17.47 10.43
N ASP A 156 21.37 -17.50 11.34
CA ASP A 156 21.10 -17.45 12.78
C ASP A 156 20.83 -16.00 13.20
N VAL A 157 19.55 -15.68 13.42
CA VAL A 157 19.12 -14.32 13.81
C VAL A 157 19.80 -13.84 15.09
N GLY A 158 20.13 -14.75 16.02
CA GLY A 158 20.82 -14.42 17.25
C GLY A 158 22.25 -13.89 17.04
N LYS A 159 22.84 -14.12 15.86
CA LYS A 159 24.15 -13.61 15.48
C LYS A 159 24.11 -12.30 14.69
N VAL A 160 22.92 -11.77 14.39
CA VAL A 160 22.74 -10.49 13.67
C VAL A 160 22.52 -9.37 14.69
N ALA A 161 23.36 -8.34 14.66
CA ALA A 161 23.22 -7.20 15.57
C ALA A 161 22.13 -6.24 15.06
N ILE A 162 20.94 -6.30 15.64
CA ILE A 162 19.82 -5.43 15.27
C ILE A 162 20.04 -4.04 15.87
N VAL A 163 20.07 -3.01 15.01
CA VAL A 163 20.14 -1.60 15.39
C VAL A 163 18.80 -0.95 15.06
N TYR A 164 18.03 -0.59 16.09
CA TYR A 164 16.74 0.11 15.88
C TYR A 164 16.96 1.57 15.53
N ILE A 165 16.37 1.99 14.43
CA ILE A 165 16.54 3.34 13.86
C ILE A 165 15.20 3.92 13.41
N GLU A 166 15.12 5.25 13.41
CA GLU A 166 13.98 5.96 12.85
C GLU A 166 13.89 5.76 11.33
N PRO A 167 12.69 5.62 10.75
CA PRO A 167 12.51 5.38 9.31
C PRO A 167 13.32 6.31 8.40
N LYS A 168 13.36 7.60 8.70
CA LYS A 168 14.07 8.61 7.90
C LYS A 168 15.60 8.48 7.92
N LEU A 169 16.17 7.78 8.90
CA LEU A 169 17.60 7.64 9.09
C LEU A 169 18.14 6.33 8.52
N ARG A 170 17.29 5.38 8.14
CA ARG A 170 17.67 4.02 7.75
C ARG A 170 18.70 4.02 6.61
N GLU A 171 18.41 4.64 5.49
CA GLU A 171 19.31 4.72 4.33
C GLU A 171 20.49 5.68 4.55
N VAL A 172 20.32 6.69 5.43
CA VAL A 172 21.41 7.60 5.82
C VAL A 172 22.50 6.82 6.56
N LEU A 173 22.13 5.99 7.53
CA LEU A 173 23.10 5.22 8.32
C LEU A 173 23.78 4.13 7.48
N LEU A 174 23.07 3.52 6.52
CA LEU A 174 23.67 2.59 5.58
C LEU A 174 24.67 3.31 4.65
N ALA A 175 24.29 4.46 4.07
CA ALA A 175 25.18 5.25 3.22
C ALA A 175 26.46 5.69 3.96
N LYS A 176 26.36 6.00 5.26
CA LYS A 176 27.49 6.33 6.13
C LYS A 176 28.26 5.10 6.64
N ARG A 177 27.81 3.87 6.33
CA ARG A 177 28.39 2.61 6.81
C ARG A 177 28.35 2.46 8.35
N GLU A 178 27.39 3.12 9.02
CA GLU A 178 27.15 2.97 10.45
C GLU A 178 26.38 1.68 10.76
N VAL A 179 25.64 1.16 9.74
CA VAL A 179 25.08 -0.20 9.68
C VAL A 179 25.54 -0.88 8.39
N ASP A 180 25.58 -2.23 8.37
CA ASP A 180 26.08 -3.01 7.24
C ASP A 180 25.01 -3.34 6.21
N ALA A 181 23.76 -3.48 6.68
CA ALA A 181 22.59 -3.78 5.86
C ALA A 181 21.32 -3.19 6.47
N ILE A 182 20.27 -3.09 5.66
CA ILE A 182 18.94 -2.65 6.07
C ILE A 182 17.86 -3.56 5.45
N PRO A 183 16.80 -3.92 6.16
CA PRO A 183 15.58 -4.45 5.54
C PRO A 183 14.77 -3.28 4.97
N GLY A 184 14.09 -3.48 3.84
CA GLY A 184 13.22 -2.47 3.25
C GLY A 184 12.64 -2.91 1.92
N GLN A 185 11.69 -2.13 1.41
CA GLN A 185 11.17 -2.30 0.06
C GLN A 185 12.26 -1.92 -0.94
N ILE A 186 12.58 -2.81 -1.88
CA ILE A 186 13.73 -2.67 -2.80
C ILE A 186 13.76 -1.32 -3.52
N PHE A 187 12.64 -0.87 -4.06
CA PHE A 187 12.55 0.40 -4.77
C PHE A 187 12.74 1.62 -3.85
N ASN A 188 12.28 1.55 -2.58
CA ASN A 188 12.49 2.62 -1.62
C ASN A 188 13.94 2.68 -1.17
N ALA A 189 14.49 1.57 -0.69
CA ALA A 189 15.85 1.53 -0.15
C ALA A 189 16.90 1.90 -1.20
N THR A 190 16.79 1.35 -2.41
CA THR A 190 17.75 1.62 -3.50
C THR A 190 17.71 3.08 -3.96
N LEU A 191 16.49 3.65 -4.16
CA LEU A 191 16.36 5.01 -4.67
C LEU A 191 16.66 6.07 -3.60
N GLU A 192 16.39 5.79 -2.32
CA GLU A 192 16.84 6.67 -1.23
C GLU A 192 18.37 6.67 -1.09
N LEU A 193 19.04 5.54 -1.28
CA LEU A 193 20.51 5.49 -1.34
C LEU A 193 21.05 6.30 -2.53
N LYS A 194 20.42 6.18 -3.71
CA LYS A 194 20.76 7.00 -4.90
C LYS A 194 20.60 8.49 -4.61
N ALA A 195 19.51 8.90 -3.94
CA ALA A 195 19.30 10.29 -3.51
C ALA A 195 20.37 10.81 -2.54
N LYS A 196 21.10 9.92 -1.87
CA LYS A 196 22.22 10.24 -0.97
C LYS A 196 23.60 10.11 -1.66
N GLY A 197 23.62 9.97 -2.99
CA GLY A 197 24.83 9.92 -3.79
C GLY A 197 25.48 8.55 -3.89
N VAL A 198 24.84 7.48 -3.40
CA VAL A 198 25.31 6.10 -3.60
C VAL A 198 25.03 5.67 -5.03
N GLN A 199 26.04 5.16 -5.74
CA GLN A 199 25.85 4.65 -7.10
C GLN A 199 25.05 3.34 -7.06
N GLU A 200 24.15 3.14 -8.00
CA GLU A 200 23.31 1.94 -8.09
C GLU A 200 24.18 0.67 -8.23
N ALA A 201 25.29 0.77 -8.94
CA ALA A 201 26.28 -0.33 -9.09
C ALA A 201 26.90 -0.78 -7.77
N ASP A 202 26.92 0.09 -6.75
CA ASP A 202 27.48 -0.20 -5.41
C ASP A 202 26.47 -0.81 -4.44
N VAL A 203 25.19 -0.87 -4.83
CA VAL A 203 24.13 -1.46 -4.01
C VAL A 203 23.97 -2.94 -4.32
N GLY A 204 23.90 -3.76 -3.28
CA GLY A 204 23.52 -5.16 -3.35
C GLY A 204 22.20 -5.39 -2.63
N SER A 205 21.48 -6.45 -3.00
CA SER A 205 20.24 -6.83 -2.34
C SER A 205 19.98 -8.32 -2.38
N PHE A 206 19.21 -8.81 -1.41
CA PHE A 206 18.59 -10.13 -1.39
C PHE A 206 17.08 -9.94 -1.33
N LEU A 207 16.38 -10.24 -2.42
CA LEU A 207 14.92 -10.20 -2.44
C LEU A 207 14.39 -11.41 -1.68
N TYR A 208 13.45 -11.20 -0.77
CA TYR A 208 12.89 -12.28 0.05
C TYR A 208 12.21 -13.37 -0.79
N ARG A 209 11.59 -12.99 -1.91
CA ARG A 209 10.95 -13.94 -2.85
C ARG A 209 11.94 -14.94 -3.45
N ASP A 210 13.20 -14.56 -3.65
CA ASP A 210 14.23 -15.44 -4.21
C ASP A 210 14.66 -16.53 -3.20
N TYR A 211 14.23 -16.38 -1.94
CA TYR A 211 14.45 -17.32 -0.84
C TYR A 211 13.13 -17.97 -0.37
N GLY A 212 12.12 -18.03 -1.22
CA GLY A 212 10.89 -18.77 -0.97
C GLY A 212 9.76 -17.98 -0.31
N LEU A 213 9.90 -16.66 -0.07
CA LEU A 213 8.83 -15.84 0.46
C LEU A 213 8.00 -15.22 -0.68
N ASP A 214 7.28 -16.06 -1.42
CA ASP A 214 6.35 -15.62 -2.48
C ASP A 214 5.07 -15.05 -1.87
N LEU A 215 5.14 -13.79 -1.43
CA LEU A 215 4.09 -13.09 -0.72
C LEU A 215 3.49 -11.96 -1.57
N TYR A 216 2.24 -11.61 -1.28
CA TYR A 216 1.68 -10.30 -1.60
C TYR A 216 2.26 -9.24 -0.66
N GLY A 217 2.23 -7.97 -1.06
CA GLY A 217 2.71 -6.88 -0.23
C GLY A 217 1.57 -6.01 0.33
N ASN A 218 1.66 -4.70 0.13
CA ASN A 218 0.68 -3.75 0.65
C ASN A 218 -0.65 -3.79 -0.08
N GLY A 219 -1.73 -3.60 0.69
CA GLY A 219 -3.08 -3.46 0.17
C GLY A 219 -3.92 -2.52 1.02
N VAL A 220 -5.02 -2.05 0.44
CA VAL A 220 -5.99 -1.21 1.15
C VAL A 220 -6.78 -2.06 2.13
N ALA A 221 -6.80 -1.64 3.38
CA ALA A 221 -7.63 -2.21 4.45
C ALA A 221 -8.50 -1.13 5.08
N ALA A 222 -9.57 -1.55 5.75
CA ALA A 222 -10.44 -0.66 6.53
C ALA A 222 -10.58 -1.18 7.96
N SER A 223 -10.68 -0.28 8.93
CA SER A 223 -11.01 -0.67 10.30
C SER A 223 -12.33 -1.43 10.31
N ARG A 224 -12.47 -2.44 11.18
CA ARG A 224 -13.71 -3.25 11.27
C ARG A 224 -14.95 -2.38 11.51
N ALA A 225 -14.82 -1.35 12.35
CA ALA A 225 -15.92 -0.45 12.63
C ALA A 225 -16.36 0.34 11.40
N PHE A 226 -15.39 0.93 10.67
CA PHE A 226 -15.67 1.70 9.45
C PHE A 226 -16.25 0.82 8.33
N LEU A 227 -15.69 -0.37 8.15
CA LEU A 227 -16.13 -1.34 7.15
C LEU A 227 -17.60 -1.74 7.36
N ASN A 228 -18.00 -1.99 8.60
CA ASN A 228 -19.36 -2.38 8.95
C ASN A 228 -20.37 -1.20 8.81
N GLN A 229 -19.94 0.02 9.16
CA GLN A 229 -20.81 1.19 9.15
C GLN A 229 -20.92 1.84 7.77
N ASN A 230 -19.88 1.76 6.94
CA ASN A 230 -19.77 2.50 5.69
C ASN A 230 -19.33 1.61 4.50
N PRO A 231 -19.92 0.44 4.26
CA PRO A 231 -19.46 -0.49 3.21
C PRO A 231 -19.49 0.13 1.80
N ASP A 232 -20.45 1.00 1.50
CA ASP A 232 -20.54 1.68 0.21
C ASP A 232 -19.46 2.74 0.02
N ALA A 233 -19.06 3.44 1.10
CA ALA A 233 -17.95 4.38 1.07
C ALA A 233 -16.62 3.64 0.80
N VAL A 234 -16.43 2.47 1.41
CA VAL A 234 -15.26 1.60 1.15
C VAL A 234 -15.24 1.15 -0.32
N ARG A 235 -16.38 0.72 -0.89
CA ARG A 235 -16.47 0.37 -2.32
C ARG A 235 -16.16 1.57 -3.22
N GLY A 236 -16.65 2.76 -2.87
CA GLY A 236 -16.36 4.02 -3.57
C GLY A 236 -14.87 4.36 -3.53
N PHE A 237 -14.23 4.23 -2.35
CA PHE A 237 -12.78 4.44 -2.20
C PHE A 237 -11.97 3.51 -3.11
N ILE A 238 -12.33 2.22 -3.14
CA ILE A 238 -11.67 1.21 -3.98
C ILE A 238 -11.84 1.56 -5.47
N ARG A 239 -13.07 1.91 -5.94
CA ARG A 239 -13.29 2.32 -7.33
C ARG A 239 -12.47 3.54 -7.72
N ALA A 240 -12.42 4.55 -6.87
CA ALA A 240 -11.63 5.76 -7.09
C ALA A 240 -10.13 5.46 -7.17
N THR A 241 -9.62 4.62 -6.26
CA THR A 241 -8.22 4.20 -6.26
C THR A 241 -7.86 3.42 -7.52
N ILE A 242 -8.72 2.52 -8.00
CA ILE A 242 -8.52 1.79 -9.27
C ILE A 242 -8.46 2.76 -10.47
N LYS A 243 -9.28 3.81 -10.50
CA LYS A 243 -9.17 4.87 -11.52
C LYS A 243 -7.82 5.56 -11.45
N GLY A 244 -7.31 5.83 -10.24
CA GLY A 244 -5.97 6.38 -10.03
C GLY A 244 -4.86 5.46 -10.52
N ALA A 245 -4.98 4.15 -10.26
CA ALA A 245 -4.02 3.15 -10.76
C ALA A 245 -4.05 3.04 -12.30
N ARG A 246 -5.22 3.15 -12.91
CA ARG A 246 -5.37 3.17 -14.37
C ARG A 246 -4.74 4.41 -15.00
N ASP A 247 -4.92 5.56 -14.39
CA ASP A 247 -4.29 6.80 -14.86
C ASP A 247 -2.78 6.77 -14.69
N LEU A 248 -2.26 6.19 -13.60
CA LEU A 248 -0.83 5.96 -13.39
C LEU A 248 -0.23 5.09 -14.50
N GLU A 249 -0.91 4.00 -14.89
CA GLU A 249 -0.43 3.10 -15.95
C GLU A 249 -0.44 3.81 -17.31
N ARG A 250 -1.47 4.62 -17.58
CA ARG A 250 -1.61 5.35 -18.84
C ARG A 250 -0.62 6.50 -18.96
N ASP A 251 -0.39 7.22 -17.87
CA ASP A 251 0.50 8.38 -17.81
C ASP A 251 1.35 8.39 -16.54
N PRO A 252 2.54 7.77 -16.57
CA PRO A 252 3.48 7.78 -15.44
C PRO A 252 3.94 9.19 -15.03
N ASN A 253 3.94 10.17 -15.95
CA ASN A 253 4.32 11.55 -15.60
C ASN A 253 3.26 12.21 -14.71
N LEU A 254 1.97 11.95 -14.97
CA LEU A 254 0.89 12.38 -14.09
C LEU A 254 1.07 11.82 -12.67
N ALA A 255 1.50 10.56 -12.55
CA ALA A 255 1.75 9.96 -11.24
C ALA A 255 2.85 10.68 -10.46
N VAL A 256 3.94 11.06 -11.14
CA VAL A 256 5.02 11.87 -10.55
C VAL A 256 4.48 13.25 -10.16
N GLU A 257 3.76 13.94 -11.07
CA GLU A 257 3.18 15.26 -10.82
C GLU A 257 2.27 15.27 -9.58
N MET A 258 1.34 14.32 -9.48
CA MET A 258 0.39 14.26 -8.36
C MET A 258 1.10 13.89 -7.04
N THR A 259 2.16 13.11 -7.10
CA THR A 259 2.99 12.82 -5.92
C THR A 259 3.74 14.07 -5.45
N LEU A 260 4.34 14.84 -6.36
CA LEU A 260 5.02 16.09 -6.02
C LEU A 260 4.04 17.18 -5.54
N LYS A 261 2.81 17.17 -6.01
CA LYS A 261 1.76 18.06 -5.48
C LYS A 261 1.44 17.73 -4.03
N TYR A 262 1.50 16.45 -3.64
CA TYR A 262 1.30 16.01 -2.25
C TYR A 262 2.55 16.26 -1.39
N GLU A 263 3.74 15.96 -1.89
CA GLU A 263 5.03 16.11 -1.19
C GLU A 263 6.03 16.88 -2.06
N PRO A 264 6.01 18.24 -2.03
CA PRO A 264 6.77 19.08 -2.97
C PRO A 264 8.28 19.01 -2.83
N LEU A 265 8.79 18.42 -1.73
CA LEU A 265 10.23 18.35 -1.46
C LEU A 265 10.90 17.11 -2.08
N LEU A 266 10.15 16.23 -2.72
CA LEU A 266 10.69 15.05 -3.37
C LEU A 266 11.47 15.40 -4.65
N ASN A 267 12.51 14.62 -4.94
CA ASN A 267 13.28 14.76 -6.17
C ASN A 267 12.56 14.07 -7.34
N VAL A 268 12.27 14.83 -8.40
CA VAL A 268 11.51 14.38 -9.60
C VAL A 268 12.13 13.14 -10.24
N ASP A 269 13.46 13.13 -10.42
CA ASP A 269 14.15 12.04 -11.12
C ASP A 269 14.18 10.76 -10.29
N ILE A 270 14.40 10.90 -8.98
CA ILE A 270 14.30 9.79 -8.02
C ILE A 270 12.88 9.20 -8.02
N GLU A 271 11.86 10.03 -8.03
CA GLU A 271 10.48 9.56 -8.02
C GLU A 271 10.06 8.90 -9.33
N ARG A 272 10.57 9.37 -10.47
CA ARG A 272 10.37 8.73 -11.77
C ARG A 272 11.03 7.34 -11.81
N ASP A 273 12.26 7.21 -11.32
CA ASP A 273 12.96 5.94 -11.24
C ASP A 273 12.27 4.99 -10.25
N ARG A 274 11.80 5.51 -9.10
CA ARG A 274 11.04 4.75 -8.09
C ARG A 274 9.77 4.17 -8.69
N LEU A 275 8.99 4.98 -9.40
CA LEU A 275 7.76 4.53 -10.05
C LEU A 275 8.05 3.42 -11.06
N LYS A 276 9.05 3.62 -11.93
CA LYS A 276 9.46 2.63 -12.93
C LYS A 276 9.84 1.30 -12.29
N LEU A 277 10.65 1.33 -11.24
CA LEU A 277 11.07 0.10 -10.54
C LEU A 277 9.89 -0.57 -9.83
N ALA A 278 9.08 0.18 -9.10
CA ALA A 278 7.95 -0.36 -8.33
C ALA A 278 6.85 -0.94 -9.22
N THR A 279 6.52 -0.28 -10.32
CA THR A 279 5.52 -0.80 -11.28
C THR A 279 6.00 -2.09 -11.93
N ALA A 280 7.25 -2.16 -12.36
CA ALA A 280 7.80 -3.33 -13.02
C ALA A 280 7.95 -4.54 -12.09
N CYS A 281 8.41 -4.32 -10.84
CA CYS A 281 8.68 -5.43 -9.92
C CYS A 281 7.45 -5.96 -9.18
N CYS A 282 6.46 -5.10 -8.91
CA CYS A 282 5.60 -5.36 -7.76
C CYS A 282 4.15 -4.91 -7.93
N MET A 283 3.87 -3.81 -8.66
CA MET A 283 2.54 -3.21 -8.74
C MET A 283 1.76 -3.64 -9.99
N ILE A 284 2.40 -3.56 -11.16
CA ILE A 284 1.77 -3.78 -12.47
C ILE A 284 2.46 -4.93 -13.20
N THR A 285 2.44 -6.07 -12.55
CA THR A 285 3.03 -7.32 -13.05
C THR A 285 2.24 -7.87 -14.25
N PRO A 286 2.78 -8.83 -15.01
CA PRO A 286 2.02 -9.53 -16.05
C PRO A 286 0.72 -10.13 -15.53
N ASN A 287 0.70 -10.61 -14.28
CA ASN A 287 -0.51 -11.14 -13.65
C ASN A 287 -1.57 -10.05 -13.44
N VAL A 288 -1.18 -8.88 -12.95
CA VAL A 288 -2.10 -7.72 -12.80
C VAL A 288 -2.65 -7.28 -14.17
N ARG A 289 -1.83 -7.28 -15.22
CA ARG A 289 -2.29 -6.93 -16.58
C ARG A 289 -3.33 -7.91 -17.12
N SER A 290 -3.23 -9.20 -16.79
CA SER A 290 -4.15 -10.24 -17.27
C SER A 290 -5.38 -10.41 -16.36
N GLN A 291 -5.25 -10.24 -15.05
CA GLN A 291 -6.31 -10.51 -14.06
C GLN A 291 -6.98 -9.24 -13.50
N GLY A 292 -6.44 -8.07 -13.84
CA GLY A 292 -6.89 -6.78 -13.30
C GLY A 292 -6.26 -6.44 -11.95
N PHE A 293 -6.23 -5.14 -11.65
CA PHE A 293 -5.62 -4.60 -10.45
C PHE A 293 -6.39 -4.94 -9.19
N GLY A 294 -5.69 -5.22 -8.11
CA GLY A 294 -6.25 -5.28 -6.76
C GLY A 294 -6.76 -6.63 -6.31
N GLY A 295 -6.79 -7.65 -7.19
CA GLY A 295 -7.16 -9.02 -6.81
C GLY A 295 -5.99 -9.86 -6.32
N VAL A 296 -6.30 -11.05 -5.84
CA VAL A 296 -5.33 -12.08 -5.43
C VAL A 296 -5.68 -13.43 -6.04
N ASP A 297 -4.67 -14.28 -6.26
CA ASP A 297 -4.86 -15.73 -6.43
C ASP A 297 -5.04 -16.35 -5.05
N GLU A 298 -6.15 -17.04 -4.82
CA GLU A 298 -6.51 -17.57 -3.50
C GLU A 298 -5.55 -18.67 -3.05
N ALA A 299 -5.07 -19.51 -3.97
CA ALA A 299 -4.14 -20.58 -3.63
C ALA A 299 -2.77 -20.03 -3.23
N ARG A 300 -2.27 -18.99 -3.92
CA ARG A 300 -1.05 -18.27 -3.56
C ARG A 300 -1.20 -17.54 -2.22
N LEU A 301 -2.34 -16.85 -2.02
CA LEU A 301 -2.62 -16.20 -0.74
C LEU A 301 -2.62 -17.20 0.42
N LYS A 302 -3.27 -18.35 0.25
CA LYS A 302 -3.28 -19.41 1.26
C LYS A 302 -1.87 -19.90 1.60
N ARG A 303 -1.03 -20.16 0.59
CA ARG A 303 0.39 -20.53 0.82
C ARG A 303 1.14 -19.45 1.59
N GLY A 304 0.93 -18.16 1.24
CA GLY A 304 1.55 -17.03 1.94
C GLY A 304 1.11 -16.95 3.40
N ILE A 305 -0.18 -17.12 3.68
CA ILE A 305 -0.71 -17.15 5.06
C ILE A 305 -0.08 -18.29 5.86
N SER A 306 -0.03 -19.51 5.30
CA SER A 306 0.60 -20.66 5.95
C SER A 306 2.08 -20.43 6.24
N LEU A 307 2.82 -19.83 5.28
CA LEU A 307 4.24 -19.49 5.45
C LEU A 307 4.44 -18.49 6.61
N ILE A 308 3.61 -17.46 6.69
CA ILE A 308 3.65 -16.47 7.77
C ILE A 308 3.28 -17.13 9.11
N ALA A 309 2.22 -17.94 9.12
CA ALA A 309 1.75 -18.61 10.34
C ALA A 309 2.82 -19.55 10.91
N GLN A 310 3.47 -20.35 10.08
CA GLN A 310 4.56 -21.25 10.46
C GLN A 310 5.80 -20.47 10.91
N GLY A 311 6.23 -19.48 10.11
CA GLY A 311 7.45 -18.74 10.37
C GLY A 311 7.42 -17.87 11.64
N TYR A 312 6.23 -17.40 12.05
CA TYR A 312 6.02 -16.70 13.31
C TYR A 312 5.51 -17.58 14.45
N ALA A 313 5.28 -18.87 14.20
CA ALA A 313 4.62 -19.78 15.16
C ALA A 313 3.31 -19.17 15.68
N LEU A 314 2.44 -18.72 14.77
CA LEU A 314 1.20 -18.02 15.13
C LEU A 314 0.24 -18.95 15.87
N PRO A 315 -0.58 -18.41 16.80
CA PRO A 315 -1.52 -19.22 17.59
C PRO A 315 -2.63 -19.87 16.74
N ARG A 316 -2.92 -19.30 15.57
CA ARG A 316 -3.82 -19.88 14.56
C ARG A 316 -3.42 -19.41 13.16
N GLU A 317 -3.80 -20.16 12.14
CA GLU A 317 -3.72 -19.75 10.75
C GLU A 317 -5.06 -19.10 10.35
N PRO A 318 -5.09 -17.78 10.04
CA PRO A 318 -6.30 -17.14 9.54
C PRO A 318 -6.70 -17.73 8.18
N SER A 319 -8.01 -17.77 7.90
CA SER A 319 -8.50 -18.13 6.56
C SER A 319 -8.18 -17.05 5.53
N THR A 320 -8.19 -17.42 4.25
CA THR A 320 -7.99 -16.46 3.14
C THR A 320 -8.99 -15.31 3.19
N ARG A 321 -10.23 -15.58 3.61
CA ARG A 321 -11.31 -14.58 3.73
C ARG A 321 -11.13 -13.61 4.89
N GLU A 322 -10.54 -14.03 5.98
CA GLU A 322 -10.20 -13.14 7.09
C GLU A 322 -9.10 -12.16 6.69
N VAL A 323 -8.15 -12.60 5.85
CA VAL A 323 -6.98 -11.79 5.44
C VAL A 323 -7.29 -10.95 4.20
N PHE A 324 -8.10 -11.45 3.26
CA PHE A 324 -8.48 -10.71 2.05
C PHE A 324 -9.95 -10.97 1.68
N ASP A 325 -10.74 -9.88 1.62
CA ASP A 325 -12.15 -9.97 1.20
C ASP A 325 -12.37 -9.37 -0.20
N PRO A 326 -12.47 -10.22 -1.24
CA PRO A 326 -12.69 -9.78 -2.62
C PRO A 326 -14.12 -9.23 -2.87
N SER A 327 -15.07 -9.33 -1.93
CA SER A 327 -16.44 -8.87 -2.13
C SER A 327 -16.58 -7.35 -2.27
N PHE A 328 -15.53 -6.61 -1.91
CA PHE A 328 -15.43 -5.16 -2.09
C PHE A 328 -14.85 -4.75 -3.44
N LEU A 329 -14.25 -5.67 -4.18
CA LEU A 329 -13.71 -5.37 -5.50
C LEU A 329 -14.84 -5.26 -6.54
N PRO A 330 -14.74 -4.31 -7.49
CA PRO A 330 -15.58 -4.32 -8.67
C PRO A 330 -15.28 -5.55 -9.56
N ALA A 331 -16.13 -5.80 -10.55
CA ALA A 331 -15.93 -6.90 -11.48
C ALA A 331 -14.55 -6.80 -12.16
N GLN A 332 -13.97 -7.96 -12.56
CA GLN A 332 -12.63 -8.00 -13.16
C GLN A 332 -12.46 -7.02 -14.32
N LYS A 333 -13.44 -6.96 -15.25
CA LYS A 333 -13.42 -6.01 -16.38
C LYS A 333 -13.26 -4.55 -15.95
N ASP A 334 -13.79 -4.20 -14.78
CA ASP A 334 -13.75 -2.83 -14.22
C ASP A 334 -12.47 -2.58 -13.41
N ARG A 335 -11.56 -3.55 -13.33
CA ARG A 335 -10.24 -3.47 -12.69
C ARG A 335 -9.09 -3.60 -13.68
N MET A 336 -9.39 -3.81 -14.97
CA MET A 336 -8.36 -3.81 -16.01
C MET A 336 -7.74 -2.42 -16.11
N LEU A 337 -6.43 -2.34 -16.28
CA LEU A 337 -5.67 -1.07 -16.31
C LEU A 337 -5.59 -0.46 -17.70
N GLN A 338 -5.91 -1.23 -18.75
CA GLN A 338 -5.90 -0.77 -20.15
C GLN A 338 -7.21 -0.09 -20.53
#